data_427a87dd7b23c8c0278a4acd1a7534d7
#
_entry.id   427a87dd7b23c8c0278a4acd1a7534d7
#
_cell.length_a   1.000
_cell.length_b   1.000
_cell.length_c   1.000
_cell.angle_alpha   90.00
_cell.angle_beta   90.00
_cell.angle_gamma   90.00
#
_symmetry.space_group_name_H-M   'P 1'
#
loop_
_entity.id
_entity.type
_entity.pdbx_description
1 polymer ?
#
loop_
_entity_poly.entity_id
_entity_poly.type
_entity_poly.pdbx_seq_one_letter_code
_entity_poly.pdbx_strand_id
1 'polypeptide(L)'
;MNKFWNLFHINEKFYVGDDQPSDEALKIYHKTVKKVVNDIDKFSFNTSVSAFMICINELSSIGCNSRNILSNLCILLSPFAPHICEEIWSLLGNDKSISYEKYPEFDEKFLEESVIEYPVSFNGKLRFRISLQSNIELKEVESVINNHELTNKYLDGKSIKKIIFVPKKIINVVC
;
A
#
# COMPACT_ATOMS: atom_id res chain seq x y z
N MET A 1 0.35 -20.30 -7.10
CA MET A 1 0.28 -20.02 -8.54
C MET A 1 -1.15 -19.90 -9.06
N ASN A 2 -2.13 -20.75 -8.67
CA ASN A 2 -3.52 -20.64 -9.15
C ASN A 2 -4.15 -19.26 -8.96
N LYS A 3 -3.96 -18.61 -7.78
CA LYS A 3 -4.48 -17.26 -7.56
C LYS A 3 -3.86 -16.21 -8.48
N PHE A 4 -2.57 -16.34 -8.82
CA PHE A 4 -1.92 -15.46 -9.77
C PHE A 4 -2.50 -15.61 -11.17
N TRP A 5 -2.65 -16.85 -11.65
CA TRP A 5 -3.32 -17.16 -12.92
C TRP A 5 -4.73 -16.54 -12.98
N ASN A 6 -5.48 -16.68 -11.89
CA ASN A 6 -6.87 -16.20 -11.83
C ASN A 6 -7.01 -14.66 -11.87
N LEU A 7 -5.94 -13.88 -11.56
CA LEU A 7 -5.97 -12.43 -11.76
C LEU A 7 -6.13 -12.03 -13.24
N PHE A 8 -5.74 -12.90 -14.16
CA PHE A 8 -5.82 -12.67 -15.61
C PHE A 8 -7.05 -13.33 -16.24
N HIS A 9 -7.95 -13.89 -15.43
CA HIS A 9 -9.10 -14.63 -15.94
C HIS A 9 -10.39 -14.18 -15.25
N ILE A 10 -11.42 -13.95 -16.06
CA ILE A 10 -12.80 -13.72 -15.61
C ILE A 10 -13.68 -14.81 -16.23
N ASN A 11 -14.41 -15.57 -15.40
CA ASN A 11 -15.23 -16.69 -15.84
C ASN A 11 -14.45 -17.66 -16.75
N GLU A 12 -13.27 -18.07 -16.33
CA GLU A 12 -12.35 -18.97 -17.03
C GLU A 12 -11.80 -18.45 -18.38
N LYS A 13 -12.11 -17.20 -18.76
CA LYS A 13 -11.59 -16.57 -19.97
C LYS A 13 -10.50 -15.58 -19.62
N PHE A 14 -9.42 -15.61 -20.38
CA PHE A 14 -8.34 -14.61 -20.27
C PHE A 14 -8.91 -13.22 -20.55
N TYR A 15 -8.74 -12.32 -19.58
CA TYR A 15 -9.22 -10.95 -19.67
C TYR A 15 -8.37 -10.02 -18.82
N VAL A 16 -7.90 -8.96 -19.44
CA VAL A 16 -7.26 -7.83 -18.76
C VAL A 16 -7.85 -6.54 -19.32
N GLY A 17 -8.17 -5.61 -18.44
CA GLY A 17 -8.72 -4.31 -18.81
C GLY A 17 -7.63 -3.29 -19.13
N ASP A 18 -7.92 -2.38 -20.03
CA ASP A 18 -7.02 -1.26 -20.38
C ASP A 18 -7.33 0.01 -19.58
N ASP A 19 -8.21 -0.10 -18.58
CA ASP A 19 -8.55 1.00 -17.69
C ASP A 19 -7.37 1.42 -16.82
N GLN A 20 -7.36 2.71 -16.46
CA GLN A 20 -6.35 3.23 -15.53
C GLN A 20 -6.48 2.52 -14.18
N PRO A 21 -5.37 2.08 -13.59
CA PRO A 21 -5.40 1.43 -12.28
C PRO A 21 -5.86 2.42 -11.19
N SER A 22 -6.56 1.90 -10.19
CA SER A 22 -6.90 2.70 -9.01
C SER A 22 -5.65 3.07 -8.19
N ASP A 23 -5.73 4.15 -7.42
CA ASP A 23 -4.64 4.55 -6.52
C ASP A 23 -4.28 3.44 -5.51
N GLU A 24 -5.28 2.68 -5.09
CA GLU A 24 -5.08 1.53 -4.20
C GLU A 24 -4.30 0.42 -4.90
N ALA A 25 -4.61 0.09 -6.14
CA ALA A 25 -3.88 -0.91 -6.93
C ALA A 25 -2.42 -0.47 -7.17
N LEU A 26 -2.20 0.82 -7.48
CA LEU A 26 -0.86 1.40 -7.63
C LEU A 26 -0.08 1.30 -6.32
N LYS A 27 -0.68 1.63 -5.19
CA LYS A 27 -0.06 1.54 -3.86
C LYS A 27 0.36 0.11 -3.54
N ILE A 28 -0.54 -0.87 -3.72
CA ILE A 28 -0.26 -2.30 -3.49
C ILE A 28 0.92 -2.74 -4.37
N TYR A 29 0.88 -2.39 -5.66
CA TYR A 29 1.90 -2.76 -6.63
C TYR A 29 3.27 -2.15 -6.26
N HIS A 30 3.38 -0.82 -6.10
CA HIS A 30 4.66 -0.17 -5.80
C HIS A 30 5.26 -0.57 -4.45
N LYS A 31 4.41 -0.83 -3.44
CA LYS A 31 4.84 -1.40 -2.16
C LYS A 31 5.47 -2.79 -2.35
N THR A 32 4.87 -3.61 -3.21
CA THR A 32 5.38 -4.94 -3.53
C THR A 32 6.70 -4.86 -4.30
N VAL A 33 6.80 -4.00 -5.32
CA VAL A 33 8.05 -3.80 -6.08
C VAL A 33 9.18 -3.40 -5.13
N LYS A 34 8.99 -2.38 -4.30
CA LYS A 34 9.99 -1.93 -3.31
C LYS A 34 10.45 -3.07 -2.40
N LYS A 35 9.48 -3.86 -1.89
CA LYS A 35 9.77 -4.98 -1.00
C LYS A 35 10.58 -6.07 -1.71
N VAL A 36 10.16 -6.47 -2.92
CA VAL A 36 10.82 -7.54 -3.69
C VAL A 36 12.23 -7.13 -4.11
N VAL A 37 12.42 -5.91 -4.61
CA VAL A 37 13.76 -5.40 -4.97
C VAL A 37 14.69 -5.42 -3.77
N ASN A 38 14.26 -4.89 -2.62
CA ASN A 38 15.06 -4.92 -1.39
C ASN A 38 15.35 -6.34 -0.89
N ASP A 39 14.44 -7.28 -1.10
CA ASP A 39 14.63 -8.67 -0.69
C ASP A 39 15.60 -9.40 -1.62
N ILE A 40 15.57 -9.12 -2.91
CA ILE A 40 16.54 -9.66 -3.89
C ILE A 40 17.95 -9.18 -3.55
N ASP A 41 18.14 -7.89 -3.27
CA ASP A 41 19.44 -7.32 -2.88
C ASP A 41 20.01 -7.98 -1.62
N LYS A 42 19.16 -8.47 -0.73
CA LYS A 42 19.51 -9.15 0.52
C LYS A 42 19.47 -10.67 0.43
N PHE A 43 19.23 -11.23 -0.75
CA PHE A 43 19.05 -12.67 -0.98
C PHE A 43 17.94 -13.29 -0.11
N SER A 44 16.91 -12.50 0.24
CA SER A 44 15.78 -12.91 1.09
C SER A 44 14.58 -13.38 0.23
N PHE A 45 14.79 -14.36 -0.62
CA PHE A 45 13.78 -14.80 -1.62
C PHE A 45 12.49 -15.35 -1.01
N ASN A 46 12.55 -15.95 0.17
CA ASN A 46 11.38 -16.43 0.90
C ASN A 46 10.42 -15.31 1.29
N THR A 47 10.94 -14.12 1.66
CA THR A 47 10.12 -12.94 1.97
C THR A 47 9.55 -12.30 0.71
N SER A 48 10.26 -12.38 -0.43
CA SER A 48 9.72 -11.99 -1.74
C SER A 48 8.49 -12.84 -2.11
N VAL A 49 8.58 -14.17 -1.93
CA VAL A 49 7.43 -15.07 -2.18
C VAL A 49 6.22 -14.67 -1.32
N SER A 50 6.44 -14.36 -0.04
CA SER A 50 5.37 -13.90 0.85
C SER A 50 4.79 -12.56 0.40
N ALA A 51 5.62 -11.62 -0.07
CA ALA A 51 5.18 -10.34 -0.61
C ALA A 51 4.31 -10.52 -1.87
N PHE A 52 4.66 -11.42 -2.77
CA PHE A 52 3.82 -11.77 -3.92
C PHE A 52 2.47 -12.35 -3.51
N MET A 53 2.45 -13.24 -2.51
CA MET A 53 1.20 -13.82 -2.01
C MET A 53 0.25 -12.75 -1.44
N ILE A 54 0.78 -11.80 -0.70
CA ILE A 54 0.02 -10.66 -0.14
C ILE A 54 -0.51 -9.80 -1.29
N CYS A 55 0.36 -9.37 -2.21
CA CYS A 55 0.00 -8.55 -3.37
C CYS A 55 -1.12 -9.17 -4.19
N ILE A 56 -0.99 -10.44 -4.55
CA ILE A 56 -1.99 -11.17 -5.34
C ILE A 56 -3.33 -11.24 -4.61
N ASN A 57 -3.34 -11.47 -3.29
CA ASN A 57 -4.56 -11.49 -2.50
C ASN A 57 -5.21 -10.09 -2.43
N GLU A 58 -4.43 -9.04 -2.20
CA GLU A 58 -4.91 -7.66 -2.13
C GLU A 58 -5.46 -7.20 -3.50
N LEU A 59 -4.73 -7.40 -4.60
CA LEU A 59 -5.21 -7.07 -5.95
C LEU A 59 -6.47 -7.84 -6.32
N SER A 60 -6.56 -9.12 -5.94
CA SER A 60 -7.75 -9.93 -6.14
C SER A 60 -8.95 -9.40 -5.34
N SER A 61 -8.73 -8.95 -4.09
CA SER A 61 -9.81 -8.45 -3.22
C SER A 61 -10.44 -7.15 -3.72
N ILE A 62 -9.64 -6.30 -4.38
CA ILE A 62 -10.13 -5.06 -5.01
C ILE A 62 -10.58 -5.24 -6.46
N GLY A 63 -10.56 -6.48 -6.97
CA GLY A 63 -10.96 -6.78 -8.35
C GLY A 63 -10.06 -6.14 -9.41
N CYS A 64 -8.77 -5.96 -9.12
CA CYS A 64 -7.83 -5.34 -10.07
C CYS A 64 -7.64 -6.22 -11.31
N ASN A 65 -7.98 -5.68 -12.48
CA ASN A 65 -7.78 -6.31 -13.79
C ASN A 65 -6.99 -5.42 -14.76
N SER A 66 -6.37 -4.34 -14.27
CA SER A 66 -5.62 -3.39 -15.09
C SER A 66 -4.40 -4.07 -15.74
N ARG A 67 -4.36 -4.02 -17.09
CA ARG A 67 -3.24 -4.53 -17.91
C ARG A 67 -1.90 -3.97 -17.42
N ASN A 68 -1.84 -2.68 -17.13
CA ASN A 68 -0.62 -2.03 -16.66
C ASN A 68 -0.06 -2.71 -15.40
N ILE A 69 -0.88 -2.85 -14.35
CA ILE A 69 -0.47 -3.46 -13.08
C ILE A 69 -0.10 -4.93 -13.28
N LEU A 70 -0.96 -5.68 -13.97
CA LEU A 70 -0.82 -7.13 -14.10
C LEU A 70 0.38 -7.52 -14.99
N SER A 71 0.66 -6.78 -16.08
CA SER A 71 1.83 -7.01 -16.92
C SER A 71 3.13 -6.75 -16.15
N ASN A 72 3.19 -5.63 -15.42
CA ASN A 72 4.35 -5.30 -14.60
C ASN A 72 4.54 -6.27 -13.42
N LEU A 73 3.45 -6.76 -12.81
CA LEU A 73 3.52 -7.80 -11.79
C LEU A 73 4.04 -9.12 -12.38
N CYS A 74 3.67 -9.45 -13.62
CA CYS A 74 4.18 -10.61 -14.35
C CYS A 74 5.70 -10.51 -14.54
N ILE A 75 6.21 -9.35 -14.97
CA ILE A 75 7.66 -9.13 -15.10
C ILE A 75 8.35 -9.25 -13.74
N LEU A 76 7.78 -8.64 -12.68
CA LEU A 76 8.34 -8.71 -11.33
C LEU A 76 8.45 -10.13 -10.80
N LEU A 77 7.48 -10.99 -11.12
CA LEU A 77 7.41 -12.39 -10.67
C LEU A 77 8.24 -13.35 -11.55
N SER A 78 8.58 -12.97 -12.78
CA SER A 78 9.22 -13.86 -13.75
C SER A 78 10.50 -14.56 -13.27
N PRO A 79 11.38 -13.96 -12.45
CA PRO A 79 12.56 -14.66 -11.92
C PRO A 79 12.22 -15.80 -10.95
N PHE A 80 11.04 -15.75 -10.32
CA PHE A 80 10.59 -16.73 -9.32
C PHE A 80 9.72 -17.83 -9.95
N ALA A 81 9.03 -17.51 -11.05
CA ALA A 81 8.09 -18.41 -11.70
C ALA A 81 8.08 -18.23 -13.24
N PRO A 82 9.19 -18.50 -13.93
CA PRO A 82 9.36 -18.14 -15.34
C PRO A 82 8.30 -18.74 -16.25
N HIS A 83 7.97 -20.03 -16.11
CA HIS A 83 7.07 -20.70 -17.04
C HIS A 83 5.65 -20.11 -17.07
N ILE A 84 5.06 -19.85 -15.90
CA ILE A 84 3.72 -19.25 -15.85
C ILE A 84 3.74 -17.80 -16.31
N CYS A 85 4.84 -17.07 -16.05
CA CYS A 85 4.97 -15.69 -16.48
C CYS A 85 5.15 -15.59 -18.00
N GLU A 86 5.92 -16.47 -18.63
CA GLU A 86 6.04 -16.53 -20.08
C GLU A 86 4.70 -16.87 -20.77
N GLU A 87 3.95 -17.82 -20.23
CA GLU A 87 2.63 -18.15 -20.76
C GLU A 87 1.67 -16.97 -20.70
N ILE A 88 1.57 -16.33 -19.52
CA ILE A 88 0.73 -15.14 -19.36
C ILE A 88 1.21 -13.99 -20.27
N TRP A 89 2.52 -13.83 -20.40
CA TRP A 89 3.12 -12.78 -21.24
C TRP A 89 2.77 -12.96 -22.72
N SER A 90 2.77 -14.21 -23.20
CA SER A 90 2.29 -14.55 -24.54
C SER A 90 0.79 -14.28 -24.70
N LEU A 91 -0.04 -14.63 -23.70
CA LEU A 91 -1.49 -14.38 -23.72
C LEU A 91 -1.81 -12.87 -23.70
N LEU A 92 -0.92 -12.04 -23.14
CA LEU A 92 -1.01 -10.57 -23.19
C LEU A 92 -0.73 -10.00 -24.58
N GLY A 93 -0.29 -10.83 -25.56
CA GLY A 93 -0.03 -10.46 -26.93
C GLY A 93 1.41 -10.07 -27.21
N ASN A 94 2.37 -10.46 -26.38
CA ASN A 94 3.78 -10.17 -26.56
C ASN A 94 4.48 -11.32 -27.31
N ASP A 95 5.23 -11.00 -28.38
CA ASP A 95 5.94 -11.98 -29.21
C ASP A 95 7.33 -12.35 -28.67
N LYS A 96 7.91 -11.49 -27.83
CA LYS A 96 9.24 -11.68 -27.26
C LYS A 96 9.15 -12.23 -25.84
N SER A 97 10.16 -12.96 -25.42
CA SER A 97 10.26 -13.43 -24.04
C SER A 97 10.23 -12.29 -23.02
N ILE A 98 9.54 -12.50 -21.91
CA ILE A 98 9.47 -11.56 -20.76
C ILE A 98 10.85 -11.25 -20.17
N SER A 99 11.84 -12.14 -20.36
CA SER A 99 13.21 -11.97 -19.86
C SER A 99 13.97 -10.82 -20.52
N TYR A 100 13.48 -10.27 -21.64
CA TYR A 100 14.05 -9.07 -22.26
C TYR A 100 13.47 -7.77 -21.73
N GLU A 101 12.43 -7.84 -20.89
CA GLU A 101 11.78 -6.66 -20.35
C GLU A 101 12.58 -6.03 -19.21
N LYS A 102 12.49 -4.70 -19.12
CA LYS A 102 13.10 -3.97 -18.01
C LYS A 102 12.41 -4.35 -16.70
N TYR A 103 13.22 -4.70 -15.69
CA TYR A 103 12.68 -5.00 -14.36
C TYR A 103 11.96 -3.78 -13.77
N PRO A 104 10.79 -3.95 -13.15
CA PRO A 104 9.98 -2.83 -12.69
C PRO A 104 10.66 -2.01 -11.60
N GLU A 105 10.49 -0.70 -11.68
CA GLU A 105 10.90 0.26 -10.66
C GLU A 105 9.69 0.73 -9.84
N PHE A 106 9.90 1.06 -8.58
CA PHE A 106 8.84 1.63 -7.75
C PHE A 106 8.91 3.17 -7.77
N ASP A 107 7.74 3.80 -7.64
CA ASP A 107 7.64 5.25 -7.48
C ASP A 107 7.24 5.56 -6.02
N GLU A 108 8.07 6.33 -5.32
CA GLU A 108 7.88 6.63 -3.90
C GLU A 108 6.61 7.41 -3.59
N LYS A 109 6.09 8.18 -4.55
CA LYS A 109 4.84 8.94 -4.36
C LYS A 109 3.63 8.05 -4.04
N PHE A 110 3.60 6.81 -4.55
CA PHE A 110 2.54 5.84 -4.24
C PHE A 110 2.76 5.09 -2.91
N LEU A 111 3.93 5.25 -2.30
CA LEU A 111 4.27 4.62 -1.02
C LEU A 111 3.96 5.51 0.18
N GLU A 112 3.68 6.78 -0.05
CA GLU A 112 3.25 7.68 1.01
C GLU A 112 1.89 7.22 1.54
N GLU A 113 1.83 6.99 2.84
CA GLU A 113 0.56 6.72 3.50
C GLU A 113 -0.25 8.01 3.49
N SER A 114 -1.35 8.01 2.73
CA SER A 114 -2.27 9.16 2.68
C SER A 114 -2.92 9.44 4.04
N VAL A 115 -3.06 8.41 4.87
CA VAL A 115 -3.67 8.48 6.21
C VAL A 115 -2.80 7.75 7.22
N ILE A 116 -2.50 8.38 8.33
CA ILE A 116 -1.71 7.83 9.45
C ILE A 116 -2.59 7.81 10.70
N GLU A 117 -2.59 6.68 11.41
CA GLU A 117 -3.25 6.57 12.71
C GLU A 117 -2.34 7.13 13.81
N TYR A 118 -2.77 8.24 14.41
CA TYR A 118 -2.03 8.88 15.50
C TYR A 118 -2.61 8.48 16.86
N PRO A 119 -1.79 7.97 17.79
CA PRO A 119 -2.17 7.84 19.17
C PRO A 119 -2.28 9.23 19.83
N VAL A 120 -3.42 9.52 20.45
CA VAL A 120 -3.66 10.76 21.16
C VAL A 120 -3.54 10.53 22.66
N SER A 121 -2.61 11.25 23.28
CA SER A 121 -2.34 11.18 24.72
C SER A 121 -2.72 12.47 25.40
N PHE A 122 -3.20 12.37 26.65
CA PHE A 122 -3.44 13.51 27.53
C PHE A 122 -2.48 13.41 28.72
N ASN A 123 -1.63 14.43 28.88
CA ASN A 123 -0.58 14.45 29.90
C ASN A 123 0.24 13.13 29.94
N GLY A 124 0.59 12.60 28.71
CA GLY A 124 1.36 11.38 28.54
C GLY A 124 0.59 10.06 28.65
N LYS A 125 -0.73 10.06 28.97
CA LYS A 125 -1.55 8.86 29.01
C LYS A 125 -2.34 8.72 27.70
N LEU A 126 -2.14 7.61 26.97
CA LEU A 126 -2.89 7.29 25.76
C LEU A 126 -4.40 7.19 26.06
N ARG A 127 -5.23 7.84 25.23
CA ARG A 127 -6.68 7.86 25.43
C ARG A 127 -7.45 7.32 24.24
N PHE A 128 -7.10 7.73 23.01
CA PHE A 128 -7.75 7.28 21.80
C PHE A 128 -6.78 7.37 20.61
N ARG A 129 -7.21 6.93 19.46
CA ARG A 129 -6.47 7.05 18.20
C ARG A 129 -7.31 7.78 17.18
N ILE A 130 -6.65 8.51 16.29
CA ILE A 130 -7.29 9.29 15.24
C ILE A 130 -6.52 9.12 13.94
N SER A 131 -7.26 8.95 12.85
CA SER A 131 -6.69 8.84 11.50
C SER A 131 -6.64 10.22 10.86
N LEU A 132 -5.45 10.70 10.53
CA LEU A 132 -5.20 12.00 9.92
C LEU A 132 -4.38 11.85 8.65
N GLN A 133 -4.49 12.80 7.74
CA GLN A 133 -3.65 12.82 6.55
C GLN A 133 -2.17 12.95 6.91
N SER A 134 -1.30 12.29 6.16
CA SER A 134 0.14 12.24 6.45
C SER A 134 0.84 13.60 6.36
N ASN A 135 0.28 14.51 5.55
CA ASN A 135 0.77 15.87 5.33
C ASN A 135 0.05 16.93 6.17
N ILE A 136 -0.73 16.52 7.19
CA ILE A 136 -1.50 17.44 8.04
C ILE A 136 -0.57 18.39 8.82
N GLU A 137 -0.92 19.66 8.85
CA GLU A 137 -0.20 20.68 9.61
C GLU A 137 -0.68 20.75 11.06
N LEU A 138 0.18 21.30 11.95
CA LEU A 138 -0.11 21.45 13.38
C LEU A 138 -1.44 22.19 13.64
N LYS A 139 -1.73 23.25 12.87
CA LYS A 139 -2.96 24.04 13.03
C LYS A 139 -4.22 23.22 12.75
N GLU A 140 -4.15 22.37 11.75
CA GLU A 140 -5.27 21.47 11.41
C GLU A 140 -5.44 20.39 12.48
N VAL A 141 -4.33 19.82 12.97
CA VAL A 141 -4.34 18.88 14.10
C VAL A 141 -4.99 19.52 15.33
N GLU A 142 -4.65 20.75 15.67
CA GLU A 142 -5.26 21.49 16.77
C GLU A 142 -6.77 21.66 16.59
N SER A 143 -7.20 22.01 15.38
CA SER A 143 -8.63 22.14 15.06
C SER A 143 -9.38 20.82 15.21
N VAL A 144 -8.81 19.75 14.67
CA VAL A 144 -9.42 18.41 14.73
C VAL A 144 -9.50 17.91 16.19
N ILE A 145 -8.42 18.08 16.97
CA ILE A 145 -8.41 17.65 18.38
C ILE A 145 -9.41 18.46 19.20
N ASN A 146 -9.49 19.79 19.01
CA ASN A 146 -10.43 20.64 19.75
C ASN A 146 -11.90 20.28 19.47
N ASN A 147 -12.22 19.85 18.25
CA ASN A 147 -13.59 19.49 17.85
C ASN A 147 -13.93 18.01 18.07
N HIS A 148 -12.97 17.19 18.48
CA HIS A 148 -13.20 15.76 18.63
C HIS A 148 -14.02 15.46 19.90
N GLU A 149 -15.07 14.66 19.79
CA GLU A 149 -16.02 14.35 20.88
C GLU A 149 -15.33 13.84 22.16
N LEU A 150 -14.32 12.98 22.00
CA LEU A 150 -13.60 12.40 23.14
C LEU A 150 -12.67 13.42 23.82
N THR A 151 -12.30 14.51 23.19
CA THR A 151 -11.42 15.52 23.79
C THR A 151 -12.06 16.15 25.01
N ASN A 152 -13.30 16.58 24.91
CA ASN A 152 -14.06 17.17 26.03
C ASN A 152 -14.18 16.21 27.22
N LYS A 153 -14.35 14.92 26.94
CA LYS A 153 -14.45 13.87 27.97
C LYS A 153 -13.15 13.72 28.78
N TYR A 154 -11.99 13.86 28.12
CA TYR A 154 -10.68 13.66 28.76
C TYR A 154 -10.04 14.94 29.27
N LEU A 155 -10.55 16.12 28.91
CA LEU A 155 -10.16 17.41 29.48
C LEU A 155 -10.65 17.57 30.92
N ASP A 156 -11.77 16.91 31.30
CA ASP A 156 -12.33 16.95 32.64
C ASP A 156 -12.46 18.41 33.20
N GLY A 157 -12.96 19.31 32.35
CA GLY A 157 -13.14 20.73 32.68
C GLY A 157 -11.87 21.60 32.66
N LYS A 158 -10.71 21.03 32.28
CA LYS A 158 -9.46 21.78 32.14
C LYS A 158 -9.34 22.36 30.72
N SER A 159 -8.58 23.45 30.59
CA SER A 159 -8.26 24.01 29.27
C SER A 159 -7.00 23.38 28.69
N ILE A 160 -6.96 23.25 27.37
CA ILE A 160 -5.75 22.84 26.67
C ILE A 160 -4.72 23.95 26.75
N LYS A 161 -3.55 23.64 27.32
CA LYS A 161 -2.41 24.56 27.40
C LYS A 161 -1.55 24.48 26.14
N LYS A 162 -1.33 23.29 25.65
CA LYS A 162 -0.48 23.03 24.46
C LYS A 162 -0.79 21.71 23.84
N ILE A 163 -0.75 21.63 22.49
CA ILE A 163 -0.75 20.38 21.74
C ILE A 163 0.65 20.16 21.18
N ILE A 164 1.24 19.01 21.50
CA ILE A 164 2.55 18.58 20.99
C ILE A 164 2.26 17.57 19.90
N PHE A 165 2.54 17.93 18.66
CA PHE A 165 2.39 17.08 17.49
C PHE A 165 3.77 16.61 17.00
N VAL A 166 3.98 15.29 16.97
CA VAL A 166 5.16 14.68 16.37
C VAL A 166 4.71 13.93 15.12
N PRO A 167 5.03 14.44 13.91
CA PRO A 167 4.62 13.82 12.67
C PRO A 167 4.97 12.33 12.62
N LYS A 168 4.03 11.52 12.13
CA LYS A 168 4.14 10.05 12.00
C LYS A 168 4.34 9.29 13.32
N LYS A 169 4.15 9.94 14.48
CA LYS A 169 4.38 9.30 15.79
C LYS A 169 3.22 9.47 16.77
N ILE A 170 2.97 10.69 17.26
CA ILE A 170 2.07 10.89 18.40
C ILE A 170 1.52 12.32 18.45
N ILE A 171 0.33 12.46 19.02
CA ILE A 171 -0.24 13.72 19.46
C ILE A 171 -0.36 13.70 20.99
N ASN A 172 0.21 14.67 21.66
CA ASN A 172 0.09 14.79 23.12
C ASN A 172 -0.54 16.13 23.51
N VAL A 173 -1.69 16.04 24.17
CA VAL A 173 -2.45 17.19 24.68
C VAL A 173 -2.02 17.43 26.12
N VAL A 174 -1.54 18.64 26.40
CA VAL A 174 -1.14 19.09 27.74
C VAL A 174 -2.25 20.00 28.28
N CYS A 175 -2.84 19.65 29.40
CA CYS A 175 -3.91 20.38 30.08
C CYS A 175 -3.61 20.59 31.57
#